data_fa0f2c13641ff790647841c1ddc74d3f
#
_entry.id   fa0f2c13641ff790647841c1ddc74d3f
#
_cell.length_a   1.000
_cell.length_b   1.000
_cell.length_c   1.000
_cell.angle_alpha   90.00
_cell.angle_beta   90.00
_cell.angle_gamma   90.00
#
_symmetry.space_group_name_H-M   'P 1'
#
loop_
_entity.id
_entity.type
_entity.pdbx_description
1 polymer ?
#
loop_
_entity_poly.entity_id
_entity_poly.type
_entity_poly.pdbx_seq_one_letter_code
_entity_poly.pdbx_strand_id
1 'polypeptide(L)'
;MAGATPDDVLYFPVDGSALASVKVYWPEEAVRQAQGGAIAKDQREKEAFLAADWLSAELKEVAPAQAIALTLGHERPKLTFTLAGTMSGSRITALSVAGYDAYCDPQTGDAQLIMLPGNTEIALEAIGTVTIGGQERPRNFVVKTMPALKAGENHTIEINF
;
A
#
# COMPACT_ATOMS: atom_id res chain seq x y z
N MET A 1 -17.50 7.59 -11.90
CA MET A 1 -16.50 8.59 -12.31
C MET A 1 -16.96 9.92 -11.74
N ALA A 2 -16.22 10.50 -10.78
CA ALA A 2 -16.42 11.88 -10.40
C ALA A 2 -16.02 12.74 -11.62
N GLY A 3 -16.91 13.60 -12.11
CA GLY A 3 -16.57 14.52 -13.18
C GLY A 3 -15.55 15.55 -12.67
N ALA A 4 -14.56 15.88 -13.49
CA ALA A 4 -13.60 16.94 -13.17
C ALA A 4 -14.35 18.24 -12.86
N THR A 5 -14.02 18.90 -11.76
CA THR A 5 -14.50 20.25 -11.47
C THR A 5 -13.70 21.26 -12.30
N PRO A 6 -14.17 22.51 -12.51
CA PRO A 6 -13.39 23.52 -13.22
C PRO A 6 -11.98 23.73 -12.65
N ASP A 7 -11.79 23.49 -11.35
CA ASP A 7 -10.50 23.62 -10.66
C ASP A 7 -9.57 22.42 -10.92
N ASP A 8 -10.08 21.32 -11.47
CA ASP A 8 -9.31 20.12 -11.81
C ASP A 8 -8.79 20.13 -13.27
N VAL A 9 -9.06 21.18 -14.01
CA VAL A 9 -8.65 21.29 -15.42
C VAL A 9 -7.23 21.84 -15.52
N LEU A 10 -6.35 21.09 -16.17
CA LEU A 10 -5.00 21.53 -16.52
C LEU A 10 -5.06 22.48 -17.72
N TYR A 11 -4.61 23.71 -17.53
CA TYR A 11 -4.50 24.70 -18.62
C TYR A 11 -3.07 24.76 -19.10
N PHE A 12 -2.88 24.59 -20.39
CA PHE A 12 -1.60 24.86 -21.03
C PHE A 12 -1.41 26.37 -21.28
N PRO A 13 -0.16 26.86 -21.32
CA PRO A 13 0.12 28.24 -21.69
C PRO A 13 -0.49 28.61 -23.04
N VAL A 14 -0.99 29.85 -23.16
CA VAL A 14 -1.66 30.35 -24.37
C VAL A 14 -0.74 30.38 -25.60
N ASP A 15 0.57 30.48 -25.39
CA ASP A 15 1.60 30.46 -26.43
C ASP A 15 1.88 29.04 -26.97
N GLY A 16 1.18 28.02 -26.44
CA GLY A 16 1.35 26.63 -26.84
C GLY A 16 2.62 25.97 -26.30
N SER A 17 3.32 26.62 -25.37
CA SER A 17 4.50 26.02 -24.74
C SER A 17 4.12 24.80 -23.88
N ALA A 18 5.08 23.90 -23.70
CA ALA A 18 4.92 22.74 -22.82
C ALA A 18 4.90 23.16 -21.34
N LEU A 19 4.16 22.43 -20.51
CA LEU A 19 4.27 22.52 -19.06
C LEU A 19 5.59 21.92 -18.60
N ALA A 20 6.26 22.55 -17.63
CA ALA A 20 7.53 22.07 -17.11
C ALA A 20 7.42 20.68 -16.47
N SER A 21 6.36 20.45 -15.71
CA SER A 21 6.04 19.12 -15.16
C SER A 21 4.56 19.05 -14.76
N VAL A 22 4.03 17.84 -14.78
CA VAL A 22 2.74 17.45 -14.20
C VAL A 22 3.00 16.37 -13.17
N LYS A 23 2.59 16.61 -11.92
CA LYS A 23 2.69 15.66 -10.83
C LYS A 23 1.30 15.23 -10.39
N VAL A 24 1.12 13.94 -10.17
CA VAL A 24 -0.12 13.36 -9.67
C VAL A 24 0.19 12.53 -8.43
N TYR A 25 -0.66 12.65 -7.42
CA TYR A 25 -0.50 11.98 -6.13
C TYR A 25 -1.78 11.26 -5.71
N TRP A 26 -1.60 10.13 -5.03
CA TRP A 26 -2.65 9.46 -4.27
C TRP A 26 -2.08 9.03 -2.90
N PRO A 27 -2.76 9.24 -1.76
CA PRO A 27 -3.87 10.19 -1.61
C PRO A 27 -3.47 11.63 -1.95
N GLU A 28 -4.44 12.55 -1.94
CA GLU A 28 -4.20 13.98 -2.21
C GLU A 28 -3.06 14.54 -1.36
N GLU A 29 -2.34 15.52 -1.90
CA GLU A 29 -1.16 16.10 -1.24
C GLU A 29 -1.47 16.68 0.14
N ALA A 30 -2.65 17.28 0.32
CA ALA A 30 -3.08 17.79 1.62
C ALA A 30 -3.17 16.68 2.69
N VAL A 31 -3.67 15.51 2.32
CA VAL A 31 -3.73 14.33 3.19
C VAL A 31 -2.31 13.82 3.50
N ARG A 32 -1.44 13.78 2.49
CA ARG A 32 -0.04 13.37 2.65
C ARG A 32 0.73 14.29 3.59
N GLN A 33 0.53 15.62 3.45
CA GLN A 33 1.13 16.63 4.33
C GLN A 33 0.61 16.50 5.77
N ALA A 34 -0.71 16.28 5.95
CA ALA A 34 -1.29 16.06 7.27
C ALA A 34 -0.73 14.81 7.96
N GLN A 35 -0.40 13.77 7.21
CA GLN A 35 0.26 12.56 7.72
C GLN A 35 1.75 12.79 8.08
N GLY A 36 2.37 13.85 7.57
CA GLY A 36 3.77 14.21 7.86
C GLY A 36 4.78 13.11 7.50
N GLY A 37 4.48 12.28 6.49
CA GLY A 37 5.30 11.13 6.12
C GLY A 37 5.10 9.89 7.00
N ALA A 38 4.34 10.00 8.10
CA ALA A 38 4.02 8.87 8.95
C ALA A 38 3.10 7.86 8.25
N ILE A 39 2.98 6.69 8.85
CA ILE A 39 2.07 5.65 8.40
C ILE A 39 1.14 5.25 9.54
N ALA A 40 -0.13 5.01 9.23
CA ALA A 40 -1.08 4.52 10.21
C ALA A 40 -0.63 3.14 10.73
N LYS A 41 -0.56 3.00 12.06
CA LYS A 41 -0.27 1.70 12.68
C LYS A 41 -1.45 0.74 12.58
N ASP A 42 -2.65 1.25 12.63
CA ASP A 42 -3.87 0.48 12.43
C ASP A 42 -4.30 0.59 10.95
N GLN A 43 -4.12 -0.49 10.20
CA GLN A 43 -4.52 -0.60 8.80
C GLN A 43 -5.57 -1.70 8.60
N ARG A 44 -6.29 -2.11 9.67
CA ARG A 44 -7.29 -3.18 9.60
C ARG A 44 -8.45 -2.86 8.67
N GLU A 45 -8.84 -1.60 8.63
CA GLU A 45 -9.87 -1.14 7.71
C GLU A 45 -9.30 -0.89 6.33
N LYS A 46 -10.06 -1.27 5.29
CA LYS A 46 -9.62 -1.15 3.89
C LYS A 46 -9.25 0.28 3.52
N GLU A 47 -10.00 1.24 4.00
CA GLU A 47 -9.77 2.67 3.78
C GLU A 47 -8.44 3.13 4.38
N ALA A 48 -8.12 2.68 5.60
CA ALA A 48 -6.85 2.99 6.26
C ALA A 48 -5.66 2.35 5.53
N PHE A 49 -5.81 1.10 5.09
CA PHE A 49 -4.82 0.41 4.28
C PHE A 49 -4.56 1.13 2.95
N LEU A 50 -5.62 1.49 2.21
CA LEU A 50 -5.49 2.22 0.95
C LEU A 50 -4.91 3.63 1.13
N ALA A 51 -5.25 4.33 2.22
CA ALA A 51 -4.68 5.65 2.53
C ALA A 51 -3.20 5.58 2.92
N ALA A 52 -2.72 4.42 3.38
CA ALA A 52 -1.31 4.18 3.65
C ALA A 52 -0.48 3.96 2.37
N ASP A 53 -1.11 3.54 1.27
CA ASP A 53 -0.45 3.28 -0.01
C ASP A 53 -0.31 4.57 -0.83
N TRP A 54 0.85 5.18 -0.76
CA TRP A 54 1.14 6.40 -1.49
C TRP A 54 1.58 6.09 -2.91
N LEU A 55 0.88 6.71 -3.86
CA LEU A 55 1.16 6.60 -5.29
C LEU A 55 1.54 7.97 -5.85
N SER A 56 2.47 8.00 -6.77
CA SER A 56 2.78 9.21 -7.52
C SER A 56 3.20 8.92 -8.96
N ALA A 57 3.06 9.94 -9.80
CA ALA A 57 3.66 10.00 -11.11
C ALA A 57 4.11 11.43 -11.40
N GLU A 58 5.19 11.58 -12.15
CA GLU A 58 5.66 12.85 -12.68
C GLU A 58 5.94 12.71 -14.17
N LEU A 59 5.37 13.63 -14.96
CA LEU A 59 5.75 13.82 -16.35
C LEU A 59 6.41 15.18 -16.50
N LYS A 60 7.53 15.21 -17.18
CA LYS A 60 8.28 16.45 -17.50
C LYS A 60 8.03 16.84 -18.95
N GLU A 61 8.11 18.13 -19.23
CA GLU A 61 8.00 18.70 -20.59
C GLU A 61 6.71 18.24 -21.30
N VAL A 62 5.58 18.39 -20.61
CA VAL A 62 4.27 17.93 -21.12
C VAL A 62 3.77 18.91 -22.15
N ALA A 63 3.71 18.48 -23.43
CA ALA A 63 3.12 19.25 -24.51
C ALA A 63 1.58 19.20 -24.48
N PRO A 64 0.89 20.21 -25.05
CA PRO A 64 -0.55 20.16 -25.20
C PRO A 64 -0.99 18.90 -25.94
N ALA A 65 -1.86 18.12 -25.32
CA ALA A 65 -2.40 16.89 -25.88
C ALA A 65 -3.85 16.69 -25.44
N GLN A 66 -4.61 15.91 -26.19
CA GLN A 66 -6.00 15.59 -25.84
C GLN A 66 -6.10 14.64 -24.63
N ALA A 67 -5.09 13.81 -24.42
CA ALA A 67 -5.01 12.90 -23.29
C ALA A 67 -3.56 12.73 -22.83
N ILE A 68 -3.36 12.68 -21.52
CA ILE A 68 -2.07 12.40 -20.87
C ILE A 68 -2.20 11.05 -20.17
N ALA A 69 -1.41 10.08 -20.58
CA ALA A 69 -1.33 8.78 -19.93
C ALA A 69 -0.32 8.83 -18.79
N LEU A 70 -0.74 8.46 -17.58
CA LEU A 70 0.08 8.41 -16.38
C LEU A 70 0.07 7.00 -15.80
N THR A 71 1.25 6.50 -15.43
CA THR A 71 1.37 5.28 -14.63
C THR A 71 1.81 5.68 -13.24
N LEU A 72 0.96 5.44 -12.25
CA LEU A 72 1.27 5.69 -10.86
C LEU A 72 2.19 4.60 -10.31
N GLY A 73 3.28 5.02 -9.69
CA GLY A 73 4.19 4.13 -8.97
C GLY A 73 3.93 4.19 -7.46
N HIS A 74 4.07 3.06 -6.78
CA HIS A 74 4.00 3.00 -5.32
C HIS A 74 5.24 3.63 -4.70
N GLU A 75 5.07 4.51 -3.73
CA GLU A 75 6.16 5.13 -2.98
C GLU A 75 6.51 4.35 -1.70
N ARG A 76 5.65 3.42 -1.30
CA ARG A 76 5.80 2.62 -0.08
C ARG A 76 5.82 1.14 -0.42
N PRO A 77 6.61 0.33 0.32
CA PRO A 77 6.59 -1.11 0.17
C PRO A 77 5.32 -1.73 0.76
N LYS A 78 4.85 -2.80 0.11
CA LYS A 78 3.75 -3.62 0.57
C LYS A 78 4.23 -4.99 1.00
N LEU A 79 3.77 -5.45 2.15
CA LEU A 79 3.92 -6.82 2.62
C LEU A 79 2.59 -7.56 2.43
N THR A 80 2.65 -8.74 1.87
CA THR A 80 1.50 -9.64 1.73
C THR A 80 1.84 -10.95 2.46
N PHE A 81 1.03 -11.32 3.42
CA PHE A 81 1.18 -12.54 4.21
C PHE A 81 0.17 -13.56 3.73
N THR A 82 0.65 -14.72 3.31
CA THR A 82 -0.16 -15.85 2.83
C THR A 82 0.03 -17.06 3.74
N LEU A 83 -0.95 -17.95 3.79
CA LEU A 83 -0.83 -19.19 4.55
C LEU A 83 -0.21 -20.29 3.69
N ALA A 84 0.83 -20.94 4.21
CA ALA A 84 1.40 -22.13 3.59
C ALA A 84 0.50 -23.36 3.84
N GLY A 85 0.42 -24.25 2.86
CA GLY A 85 -0.25 -25.53 3.02
C GLY A 85 -1.76 -25.42 3.22
N THR A 86 -2.45 -24.83 2.29
CA THR A 86 -3.88 -24.51 2.36
C THR A 86 -4.78 -25.72 2.60
N MET A 87 -5.32 -25.85 3.81
CA MET A 87 -6.61 -26.49 3.98
C MET A 87 -7.68 -25.53 3.41
N SER A 88 -8.56 -26.04 2.56
CA SER A 88 -9.64 -25.24 1.97
C SER A 88 -10.38 -24.44 3.05
N GLY A 89 -10.51 -23.12 2.85
CA GLY A 89 -11.17 -22.21 3.77
C GLY A 89 -10.30 -21.68 4.93
N SER A 90 -8.99 -21.94 4.93
CA SER A 90 -8.07 -21.27 5.87
C SER A 90 -7.82 -19.82 5.46
N ARG A 91 -7.81 -18.92 6.43
CA ARG A 91 -7.58 -17.48 6.19
C ARG A 91 -6.95 -16.82 7.43
N ILE A 92 -6.23 -15.75 7.19
CA ILE A 92 -5.77 -14.85 8.25
C ILE A 92 -6.93 -13.90 8.60
N THR A 93 -7.33 -13.85 9.87
CA THR A 93 -8.43 -12.99 10.34
C THR A 93 -7.95 -11.81 11.16
N ALA A 94 -6.73 -11.88 11.69
CA ALA A 94 -6.03 -10.77 12.32
C ALA A 94 -4.52 -11.00 12.20
N LEU A 95 -3.77 -9.94 11.97
CA LEU A 95 -2.32 -9.97 11.94
C LEU A 95 -1.75 -8.63 12.40
N SER A 96 -0.88 -8.67 13.40
CA SER A 96 -0.08 -7.52 13.82
C SER A 96 1.40 -7.82 13.59
N VAL A 97 2.09 -6.94 12.90
CA VAL A 97 3.49 -7.09 12.49
C VAL A 97 4.29 -5.88 12.94
N ALA A 98 5.29 -6.07 13.78
CA ALA A 98 6.14 -4.98 14.29
C ALA A 98 5.33 -3.81 14.89
N GLY A 99 4.18 -4.09 15.51
CA GLY A 99 3.29 -3.08 16.09
C GLY A 99 2.38 -2.36 15.10
N TYR A 100 2.25 -2.88 13.87
CA TYR A 100 1.29 -2.44 12.86
C TYR A 100 0.23 -3.51 12.65
N ASP A 101 -1.04 -3.14 12.65
CA ASP A 101 -2.16 -4.03 12.41
C ASP A 101 -2.51 -4.05 10.91
N ALA A 102 -2.49 -5.24 10.33
CA ALA A 102 -2.65 -5.45 8.89
C ALA A 102 -4.13 -5.53 8.47
N TYR A 103 -4.40 -5.15 7.24
CA TYR A 103 -5.66 -5.43 6.57
C TYR A 103 -5.74 -6.91 6.20
N CYS A 104 -6.75 -7.61 6.71
CA CYS A 104 -7.04 -8.99 6.35
C CYS A 104 -8.10 -9.01 5.26
N ASP A 105 -7.72 -9.43 4.05
CA ASP A 105 -8.62 -9.46 2.91
C ASP A 105 -9.59 -10.65 3.04
N PRO A 106 -10.91 -10.40 3.17
CA PRO A 106 -11.89 -11.48 3.32
C PRO A 106 -12.08 -12.32 2.06
N GLN A 107 -11.64 -11.83 0.90
CA GLN A 107 -11.79 -12.53 -0.38
C GLN A 107 -10.64 -13.49 -0.63
N THR A 108 -9.39 -13.05 -0.40
CA THR A 108 -8.20 -13.87 -0.62
C THR A 108 -7.80 -14.67 0.61
N GLY A 109 -8.15 -14.19 1.80
CA GLY A 109 -7.72 -14.77 3.08
C GLY A 109 -6.30 -14.38 3.50
N ASP A 110 -5.67 -13.47 2.76
CA ASP A 110 -4.34 -12.95 3.04
C ASP A 110 -4.40 -11.74 3.95
N ALA A 111 -3.30 -11.42 4.61
CA ALA A 111 -3.12 -10.15 5.31
C ALA A 111 -2.15 -9.25 4.55
N GLN A 112 -2.45 -7.96 4.47
CA GLN A 112 -1.68 -6.98 3.73
C GLN A 112 -1.33 -5.79 4.62
N LEU A 113 -0.12 -5.27 4.48
CA LEU A 113 0.38 -4.15 5.27
C LEU A 113 1.25 -3.26 4.40
N ILE A 114 1.01 -1.96 4.45
CA ILE A 114 1.92 -0.96 3.88
C ILE A 114 2.92 -0.53 4.96
N MET A 115 4.19 -0.47 4.61
CA MET A 115 5.28 -0.10 5.50
C MET A 115 6.00 1.15 5.01
N LEU A 116 6.81 1.76 5.87
CA LEU A 116 7.74 2.79 5.42
C LEU A 116 8.97 2.14 4.78
N PRO A 117 9.51 2.72 3.70
CA PRO A 117 10.79 2.27 3.19
C PRO A 117 11.89 2.50 4.21
N GLY A 118 12.86 1.61 4.25
CA GLY A 118 13.97 1.65 5.18
C GLY A 118 15.23 1.06 4.58
N ASN A 119 16.37 1.39 5.16
CA ASN A 119 17.69 0.93 4.70
C ASN A 119 18.28 -0.20 5.56
N THR A 120 17.53 -0.69 6.53
CA THR A 120 17.97 -1.74 7.46
C THR A 120 17.09 -2.97 7.36
N GLU A 121 17.70 -4.12 7.57
CA GLU A 121 16.95 -5.36 7.76
C GLU A 121 16.00 -5.25 8.96
N ILE A 122 14.82 -5.82 8.81
CA ILE A 122 13.77 -5.79 9.83
C ILE A 122 13.54 -7.22 10.31
N ALA A 123 13.69 -7.45 11.61
CA ALA A 123 13.18 -8.65 12.25
C ALA A 123 11.68 -8.46 12.48
N LEU A 124 10.85 -9.23 11.81
CA LEU A 124 9.40 -9.16 11.97
C LEU A 124 8.94 -10.24 12.94
N GLU A 125 8.39 -9.81 14.07
CA GLU A 125 7.54 -10.64 14.89
C GLU A 125 6.09 -10.37 14.48
N ALA A 126 5.36 -11.42 14.13
CA ALA A 126 3.96 -11.32 13.77
C ALA A 126 3.11 -12.12 14.74
N ILE A 127 2.06 -11.50 15.24
CA ILE A 127 1.05 -12.13 16.09
C ILE A 127 -0.27 -12.03 15.36
N GLY A 128 -0.97 -13.14 15.21
CA GLY A 128 -2.21 -13.12 14.46
C GLY A 128 -3.20 -14.21 14.85
N THR A 129 -4.35 -14.19 14.22
CA THR A 129 -5.39 -15.20 14.33
C THR A 129 -5.66 -15.78 12.95
N VAL A 130 -5.70 -17.11 12.89
CA VAL A 130 -5.95 -17.87 11.66
C VAL A 130 -7.22 -18.69 11.86
N THR A 131 -8.11 -18.66 10.87
CA THR A 131 -9.24 -19.58 10.82
C THR A 131 -8.85 -20.83 10.04
N ILE A 132 -9.00 -22.00 10.66
CA ILE A 132 -8.75 -23.31 10.07
C ILE A 132 -9.94 -24.21 10.36
N GLY A 133 -10.58 -24.76 9.31
CA GLY A 133 -11.77 -25.59 9.48
C GLY A 133 -12.92 -24.87 10.22
N GLY A 134 -13.04 -23.55 10.04
CA GLY A 134 -14.08 -22.72 10.70
C GLY A 134 -13.77 -22.35 12.15
N GLN A 135 -12.61 -22.73 12.70
CA GLN A 135 -12.20 -22.38 14.07
C GLN A 135 -11.10 -21.35 14.06
N GLU A 136 -11.22 -20.32 14.87
CA GLU A 136 -10.17 -19.31 15.08
C GLU A 136 -9.09 -19.85 16.02
N ARG A 137 -7.85 -19.64 15.65
CA ARG A 137 -6.68 -20.06 16.43
C ARG A 137 -5.66 -18.92 16.49
N PRO A 138 -5.33 -18.41 17.68
CA PRO A 138 -4.23 -17.45 17.81
C PRO A 138 -2.90 -18.14 17.46
N ARG A 139 -2.00 -17.39 16.83
CA ARG A 139 -0.67 -17.84 16.42
C ARG A 139 0.36 -16.72 16.60
N ASN A 140 1.53 -17.12 17.07
CA ASN A 140 2.73 -16.28 17.03
C ASN A 140 3.58 -16.80 15.87
N PHE A 141 3.92 -15.91 14.96
CA PHE A 141 4.76 -16.21 13.81
C PHE A 141 6.11 -15.54 14.02
N VAL A 142 7.19 -16.31 13.93
CA VAL A 142 8.52 -15.75 13.81
C VAL A 142 8.81 -15.62 12.32
N VAL A 143 8.79 -14.40 11.83
CA VAL A 143 9.19 -14.13 10.47
C VAL A 143 10.70 -13.96 10.46
N LYS A 144 11.38 -14.63 9.53
CA LYS A 144 12.82 -14.44 9.31
C LYS A 144 13.10 -12.97 9.02
N THR A 145 14.31 -12.51 9.35
CA THR A 145 14.80 -11.20 8.99
C THR A 145 14.49 -10.88 7.51
N MET A 146 13.79 -9.79 7.28
CA MET A 146 13.51 -9.30 5.96
C MET A 146 14.60 -8.33 5.49
N PRO A 147 14.95 -8.31 4.20
CA PRO A 147 15.82 -7.29 3.66
C PRO A 147 15.21 -5.91 3.85
N ALA A 148 16.03 -4.89 3.72
CA ALA A 148 15.56 -3.50 3.73
C ALA A 148 14.44 -3.28 2.70
N LEU A 149 13.31 -2.75 3.16
CA LEU A 149 12.13 -2.51 2.33
C LEU A 149 12.33 -1.26 1.48
N LYS A 150 12.27 -1.36 0.18
CA LYS A 150 12.38 -0.22 -0.74
C LYS A 150 11.03 0.23 -1.25
N ALA A 151 10.95 1.50 -1.61
CA ALA A 151 9.75 2.07 -2.23
C ALA A 151 9.32 1.24 -3.45
N GLY A 152 8.02 1.01 -3.59
CA GLY A 152 7.43 0.26 -4.70
C GLY A 152 7.63 -1.25 -4.67
N GLU A 153 8.36 -1.80 -3.71
CA GLU A 153 8.52 -3.24 -3.58
C GLU A 153 7.26 -3.90 -2.99
N ASN A 154 6.95 -5.09 -3.46
CA ASN A 154 5.90 -5.96 -2.90
C ASN A 154 6.53 -7.28 -2.49
N HIS A 155 6.48 -7.60 -1.20
CA HIS A 155 7.04 -8.81 -0.63
C HIS A 155 5.92 -9.74 -0.20
N THR A 156 5.92 -10.98 -0.70
CA THR A 156 5.03 -12.03 -0.24
C THR A 156 5.76 -12.91 0.77
N ILE A 157 5.15 -13.08 1.93
CA ILE A 157 5.66 -13.84 3.06
C ILE A 157 4.71 -14.98 3.32
N GLU A 158 5.21 -16.19 3.17
CA GLU A 158 4.45 -17.39 3.45
C GLU A 158 4.56 -17.72 4.95
N ILE A 159 3.42 -17.84 5.62
CA ILE A 159 3.31 -18.18 7.03
C ILE A 159 2.99 -19.66 7.15
N ASN A 160 3.84 -20.41 7.85
CA ASN A 160 3.59 -21.80 8.22
C ASN A 160 2.84 -21.84 9.56
N PHE A 161 1.90 -22.77 9.72
CA PHE A 161 1.10 -22.97 10.93
C PHE A 161 1.03 -24.44 11.35
#